data_15226c04634964212a32ac28b6b141e1
#
_entry.id   15226c04634964212a32ac28b6b141e1
#
_cell.length_a   1.000
_cell.length_b   1.000
_cell.length_c   1.000
_cell.angle_alpha   90.00
_cell.angle_beta   90.00
_cell.angle_gamma   90.00
#
_symmetry.space_group_name_H-M   'P 1'
#
loop_
_entity.id
_entity.type
_entity.pdbx_description
1 polymer ?
#
loop_
_entity_poly.entity_id
_entity_poly.type
_entity_poly.pdbx_seq_one_letter_code
_entity_poly.pdbx_strand_id
1 'polypeptide(L)'
;MTTSATTVRRGLYGMFAGGLLAFGSAAIIAPVAGAQPAPVPAPSFDCTASAVAGTVSTAAASEGAYLTANPQTNEALTSISAHPQEEAQSAYAAFFDQNPQVEDQLQAIHAPVSALKSECGVTVSPPPVSQAVRSPSDS
;
A
#
# COMPACT_ATOMS: atom_id res chain seq x y z
N MET A 1 9.60 19.28 47.11
CA MET A 1 8.60 20.25 46.62
C MET A 1 7.92 19.64 45.40
N THR A 2 6.71 19.27 45.62
CA THR A 2 5.75 18.66 44.71
C THR A 2 5.18 19.66 43.73
N THR A 3 5.03 19.29 42.46
CA THR A 3 3.98 19.83 41.57
C THR A 3 3.83 18.83 40.39
N SER A 4 2.93 17.96 40.43
CA SER A 4 1.61 17.79 39.84
C SER A 4 1.51 18.28 38.39
N ALA A 5 1.65 17.37 37.45
CA ALA A 5 1.26 17.59 36.07
C ALA A 5 -0.14 17.03 35.83
N THR A 6 -1.05 17.95 35.64
CA THR A 6 -2.47 17.77 35.47
C THR A 6 -2.82 17.21 34.08
N THR A 7 -3.47 16.09 34.09
CA THR A 7 -4.31 15.46 33.06
C THR A 7 -5.20 16.46 32.35
N VAL A 8 -5.12 16.48 31.02
CA VAL A 8 -6.20 16.98 30.16
C VAL A 8 -6.66 15.87 29.23
N ARG A 9 -7.53 15.04 29.77
CA ARG A 9 -8.48 14.25 28.98
C ARG A 9 -9.72 15.09 28.73
N ARG A 10 -10.00 15.42 27.53
CA ARG A 10 -11.33 15.80 27.01
C ARG A 10 -11.30 15.41 25.56
N GLY A 11 -12.00 14.46 25.08
CA GLY A 11 -13.43 14.20 25.25
C GLY A 11 -14.17 14.94 24.15
N LEU A 12 -14.16 14.41 22.93
CA LEU A 12 -15.04 14.83 21.84
C LEU A 12 -15.82 13.61 21.36
N TYR A 13 -16.85 13.31 22.13
CA TYR A 13 -17.97 12.54 21.63
C TYR A 13 -18.85 13.50 20.85
N GLY A 14 -18.71 13.51 19.53
CA GLY A 14 -19.66 14.14 18.63
C GLY A 14 -20.78 13.18 18.33
N MET A 15 -21.89 13.35 19.00
CA MET A 15 -23.19 12.76 18.67
C MET A 15 -23.63 13.28 17.31
N PHE A 16 -23.77 12.38 16.33
CA PHE A 16 -24.64 12.61 15.19
C PHE A 16 -25.93 11.83 15.41
N ALA A 17 -26.86 12.48 16.07
CA ALA A 17 -28.24 12.05 16.11
C ALA A 17 -29.04 12.85 15.08
N GLY A 18 -29.83 12.14 14.31
CA GLY A 18 -31.04 12.71 13.80
C GLY A 18 -31.08 13.11 12.33
N GLY A 19 -31.93 12.41 11.58
CA GLY A 19 -32.38 12.88 10.28
C GLY A 19 -33.06 11.79 9.44
N LEU A 20 -34.04 11.11 9.99
CA LEU A 20 -35.03 10.37 9.19
C LEU A 20 -35.99 11.38 8.55
N LEU A 21 -35.73 11.75 7.33
CA LEU A 21 -36.73 12.40 6.47
C LEU A 21 -37.26 11.36 5.51
N ALA A 22 -38.41 10.82 5.88
CA ALA A 22 -39.27 10.05 5.00
C ALA A 22 -39.85 10.97 3.93
N PHE A 23 -39.31 10.95 2.72
CA PHE A 23 -39.99 11.50 1.56
C PHE A 23 -40.61 10.37 0.79
N GLY A 24 -41.94 10.34 0.87
CA GLY A 24 -42.77 9.52 0.02
C GLY A 24 -42.58 9.94 -1.43
N SER A 25 -42.01 9.05 -2.22
CA SER A 25 -41.88 9.25 -3.66
C SER A 25 -42.91 8.43 -4.39
N ALA A 26 -43.83 9.10 -5.03
CA ALA A 26 -44.73 8.52 -6.02
C ALA A 26 -43.84 7.93 -7.16
N ALA A 27 -43.95 6.65 -7.37
CA ALA A 27 -43.27 5.96 -8.46
C ALA A 27 -43.91 6.37 -9.78
N ILE A 28 -43.27 7.26 -10.51
CA ILE A 28 -43.51 7.46 -11.94
C ILE A 28 -42.68 6.42 -12.66
N ILE A 29 -43.28 5.33 -13.09
CA ILE A 29 -42.67 4.36 -13.98
C ILE A 29 -42.63 4.99 -15.37
N ALA A 30 -41.56 5.70 -15.66
CA ALA A 30 -41.23 6.05 -17.03
C ALA A 30 -40.48 4.84 -17.65
N PRO A 31 -40.80 4.40 -18.88
CA PRO A 31 -40.00 3.40 -19.57
C PRO A 31 -38.63 4.01 -19.84
N VAL A 32 -37.66 3.63 -19.08
CA VAL A 32 -36.24 3.91 -19.39
C VAL A 32 -35.91 3.11 -20.64
N ALA A 33 -35.92 3.78 -21.78
CA ALA A 33 -35.24 3.30 -22.97
C ALA A 33 -33.79 2.97 -22.51
N GLY A 34 -33.37 1.71 -22.70
CA GLY A 34 -32.11 1.20 -22.21
C GLY A 34 -30.95 2.03 -22.71
N ALA A 35 -30.56 3.00 -21.92
CA ALA A 35 -29.24 3.59 -22.04
C ALA A 35 -28.26 2.50 -21.55
N GLN A 36 -27.59 1.85 -22.50
CA GLN A 36 -26.42 1.04 -22.17
C GLN A 36 -25.53 1.90 -21.27
N PRO A 37 -25.14 1.39 -20.08
CA PRO A 37 -24.13 2.09 -19.29
C PRO A 37 -22.95 2.37 -20.22
N ALA A 38 -22.55 3.64 -20.32
CA ALA A 38 -21.34 3.99 -21.04
C ALA A 38 -20.22 3.10 -20.46
N PRO A 39 -19.37 2.49 -21.32
CA PRO A 39 -18.26 1.71 -20.83
C PRO A 39 -17.48 2.59 -19.86
N VAL A 40 -17.35 2.12 -18.61
CA VAL A 40 -16.55 2.80 -17.61
C VAL A 40 -15.14 2.84 -18.20
N PRO A 41 -14.53 4.04 -18.40
CA PRO A 41 -13.19 4.11 -18.90
C PRO A 41 -12.33 3.21 -17.99
N ALA A 42 -11.54 2.32 -18.59
CA ALA A 42 -10.54 1.58 -17.83
C ALA A 42 -9.74 2.60 -17.01
N PRO A 43 -9.48 2.34 -15.73
CA PRO A 43 -8.74 3.27 -14.90
C PRO A 43 -7.42 3.57 -15.60
N SER A 44 -7.32 4.78 -16.17
CA SER A 44 -6.09 5.24 -16.77
C SER A 44 -5.09 5.45 -15.67
N PHE A 45 -3.94 4.79 -15.76
CA PHE A 45 -2.86 4.96 -14.80
C PHE A 45 -2.41 6.42 -14.85
N ASP A 46 -2.48 7.12 -13.73
CA ASP A 46 -2.06 8.51 -13.66
C ASP A 46 -0.53 8.58 -13.54
N CYS A 47 0.12 9.03 -14.61
CA CYS A 47 1.58 9.13 -14.71
C CYS A 47 2.13 10.50 -14.32
N THR A 48 1.35 11.34 -13.66
CA THR A 48 1.88 12.60 -13.12
C THR A 48 2.92 12.32 -12.03
N ALA A 49 3.87 13.23 -11.86
CA ALA A 49 4.91 13.09 -10.84
C ALA A 49 4.33 12.92 -9.43
N SER A 50 3.21 13.59 -9.15
CA SER A 50 2.51 13.47 -7.87
C SER A 50 1.88 12.07 -7.67
N ALA A 51 1.26 11.51 -8.72
CA ALA A 51 0.67 10.17 -8.64
C ALA A 51 1.75 9.09 -8.50
N VAL A 52 2.84 9.21 -9.24
CA VAL A 52 4.02 8.32 -9.11
C VAL A 52 4.58 8.37 -7.69
N ALA A 53 4.82 9.57 -7.15
CA ALA A 53 5.31 9.75 -5.78
C ALA A 53 4.32 9.20 -4.74
N GLY A 54 3.02 9.38 -4.95
CA GLY A 54 1.95 8.82 -4.11
C GLY A 54 1.96 7.29 -4.10
N THR A 55 2.11 6.67 -5.26
CA THR A 55 2.20 5.20 -5.39
C THR A 55 3.40 4.65 -4.64
N VAL A 56 4.57 5.26 -4.80
CA VAL A 56 5.80 4.85 -4.09
C VAL A 56 5.65 5.02 -2.58
N SER A 57 5.10 6.15 -2.14
CA SER A 57 4.88 6.44 -0.71
C SER A 57 3.90 5.45 -0.08
N THR A 58 2.84 5.08 -0.80
CA THR A 58 1.85 4.10 -0.32
C THR A 58 2.47 2.71 -0.18
N ALA A 59 3.27 2.29 -1.15
CA ALA A 59 3.98 1.01 -1.06
C ALA A 59 4.95 0.98 0.13
N ALA A 60 5.73 2.05 0.32
CA ALA A 60 6.65 2.16 1.46
C ALA A 60 5.93 2.15 2.81
N ALA A 61 4.79 2.84 2.92
CA ALA A 61 3.98 2.81 4.14
C ALA A 61 3.40 1.41 4.41
N SER A 62 2.95 0.71 3.37
CA SER A 62 2.42 -0.66 3.48
C SER A 62 3.50 -1.65 3.88
N GLU A 63 4.72 -1.52 3.34
CA GLU A 63 5.88 -2.33 3.73
C GLU A 63 6.23 -2.09 5.20
N GLY A 64 6.30 -0.83 5.62
CA GLY A 64 6.56 -0.48 7.02
C GLY A 64 5.51 -1.05 7.98
N ALA A 65 4.22 -1.00 7.62
CA ALA A 65 3.15 -1.60 8.39
C ALA A 65 3.26 -3.13 8.47
N TYR A 66 3.58 -3.78 7.34
CA TYR A 66 3.81 -5.21 7.29
C TYR A 66 4.98 -5.64 8.19
N LEU A 67 6.11 -4.96 8.10
CA LEU A 67 7.30 -5.25 8.91
C LEU A 67 7.05 -5.00 10.41
N THR A 68 6.28 -3.98 10.75
CA THR A 68 5.87 -3.71 12.14
C THR A 68 5.00 -4.83 12.70
N ALA A 69 4.12 -5.38 11.87
CA ALA A 69 3.26 -6.51 12.27
C ALA A 69 4.03 -7.85 12.31
N ASN A 70 5.20 -7.93 11.68
CA ASN A 70 6.03 -9.13 11.57
C ASN A 70 7.45 -8.87 12.10
N PRO A 71 7.64 -8.73 13.41
CA PRO A 71 8.92 -8.30 14.00
C PRO A 71 10.09 -9.24 13.69
N GLN A 72 9.86 -10.54 13.58
CA GLN A 72 10.91 -11.50 13.21
C GLN A 72 11.41 -11.29 11.77
N THR A 73 10.48 -11.04 10.84
CA THR A 73 10.81 -10.69 9.46
C THR A 73 11.57 -9.38 9.40
N ASN A 74 11.11 -8.37 10.14
CA ASN A 74 11.76 -7.07 10.23
C ASN A 74 13.21 -7.19 10.74
N GLU A 75 13.44 -7.94 11.80
CA GLU A 75 14.76 -8.17 12.37
C GLU A 75 15.69 -8.90 11.37
N ALA A 76 15.19 -9.95 10.72
CA ALA A 76 15.96 -10.70 9.73
C ALA A 76 16.37 -9.81 8.54
N LEU A 77 15.43 -9.08 7.95
CA LEU A 77 15.70 -8.19 6.81
C LEU A 77 16.61 -7.02 7.21
N THR A 78 16.48 -6.49 8.42
CA THR A 78 17.37 -5.46 8.96
C THR A 78 18.80 -5.99 9.11
N SER A 79 18.96 -7.20 9.62
CA SER A 79 20.27 -7.85 9.73
C SER A 79 20.93 -8.04 8.36
N ILE A 80 20.17 -8.53 7.37
CA ILE A 80 20.65 -8.72 6.00
C ILE A 80 21.05 -7.38 5.38
N SER A 81 20.29 -6.31 5.59
CA SER A 81 20.59 -4.98 5.03
C SER A 81 21.86 -4.35 5.57
N ALA A 82 22.37 -4.83 6.70
CA ALA A 82 23.63 -4.36 7.28
C ALA A 82 24.88 -4.95 6.59
N HIS A 83 24.72 -5.97 5.73
CA HIS A 83 25.81 -6.55 4.97
C HIS A 83 26.18 -5.70 3.74
N PRO A 84 27.41 -5.85 3.21
CA PRO A 84 27.76 -5.30 1.91
C PRO A 84 26.78 -5.75 0.82
N GLN A 85 26.54 -4.91 -0.18
CA GLN A 85 25.47 -5.10 -1.16
C GLN A 85 25.47 -6.48 -1.83
N GLU A 86 26.63 -7.02 -2.20
CA GLU A 86 26.74 -8.34 -2.85
C GLU A 86 26.34 -9.48 -1.90
N GLU A 87 26.78 -9.40 -0.64
CA GLU A 87 26.39 -10.37 0.39
C GLU A 87 24.92 -10.25 0.75
N ALA A 88 24.40 -9.02 0.86
CA ALA A 88 23.00 -8.77 1.15
C ALA A 88 22.08 -9.37 0.07
N GLN A 89 22.42 -9.26 -1.21
CA GLN A 89 21.62 -9.84 -2.29
C GLN A 89 21.48 -11.36 -2.18
N SER A 90 22.59 -12.06 -1.93
CA SER A 90 22.56 -13.51 -1.75
C SER A 90 21.85 -13.92 -0.47
N ALA A 91 21.99 -13.14 0.60
CA ALA A 91 21.31 -13.39 1.87
C ALA A 91 19.79 -13.15 1.76
N TYR A 92 19.34 -12.12 1.01
CA TYR A 92 17.92 -11.92 0.71
C TYR A 92 17.34 -13.09 -0.09
N ALA A 93 18.04 -13.54 -1.14
CA ALA A 93 17.58 -14.67 -1.93
C ALA A 93 17.40 -15.92 -1.06
N ALA A 94 18.40 -16.25 -0.24
CA ALA A 94 18.33 -17.38 0.68
C ALA A 94 17.22 -17.23 1.73
N PHE A 95 16.96 -16.02 2.20
CA PHE A 95 15.87 -15.73 3.14
C PHE A 95 14.50 -15.95 2.48
N PHE A 96 14.28 -15.46 1.27
CA PHE A 96 13.02 -15.62 0.56
C PHE A 96 12.78 -17.06 0.11
N ASP A 97 13.80 -17.79 -0.30
CA ASP A 97 13.69 -19.23 -0.58
C ASP A 97 13.14 -20.02 0.63
N GLN A 98 13.50 -19.60 1.84
CA GLN A 98 13.03 -20.21 3.09
C GLN A 98 11.68 -19.63 3.55
N ASN A 99 11.30 -18.45 3.07
CA ASN A 99 10.12 -17.72 3.50
C ASN A 99 9.31 -17.22 2.29
N PRO A 100 8.80 -18.11 1.42
CA PRO A 100 8.11 -17.71 0.20
C PRO A 100 6.86 -16.87 0.46
N GLN A 101 6.20 -17.05 1.60
CA GLN A 101 5.04 -16.25 1.98
C GLN A 101 5.39 -14.78 2.24
N VAL A 102 6.59 -14.52 2.78
CA VAL A 102 7.09 -13.16 2.98
C VAL A 102 7.37 -12.50 1.65
N GLU A 103 7.98 -13.25 0.72
CA GLU A 103 8.24 -12.80 -0.63
C GLU A 103 6.95 -12.40 -1.35
N ASP A 104 5.95 -13.28 -1.35
CA ASP A 104 4.64 -13.04 -1.97
C ASP A 104 3.97 -11.78 -1.42
N GLN A 105 4.01 -11.57 -0.10
CA GLN A 105 3.43 -10.39 0.54
C GLN A 105 4.18 -9.10 0.13
N LEU A 106 5.49 -9.11 0.12
CA LEU A 106 6.27 -7.97 -0.30
C LEU A 106 6.11 -7.69 -1.80
N GLN A 107 6.03 -8.72 -2.65
CA GLN A 107 5.71 -8.57 -4.08
C GLN A 107 4.33 -7.91 -4.27
N ALA A 108 3.32 -8.34 -3.53
CA ALA A 108 1.98 -7.76 -3.60
C ALA A 108 1.98 -6.28 -3.19
N ILE A 109 2.73 -5.92 -2.14
CA ILE A 109 2.89 -4.54 -1.68
C ILE A 109 3.56 -3.67 -2.76
N HIS A 110 4.55 -4.21 -3.46
CA HIS A 110 5.31 -3.47 -4.48
C HIS A 110 4.74 -3.58 -5.90
N ALA A 111 3.72 -4.40 -6.13
CA ALA A 111 3.10 -4.57 -7.45
C ALA A 111 2.68 -3.23 -8.11
N PRO A 112 2.06 -2.27 -7.40
CA PRO A 112 1.72 -0.97 -7.99
C PRO A 112 2.94 -0.16 -8.43
N VAL A 113 4.05 -0.25 -7.68
CA VAL A 113 5.32 0.42 -8.05
C VAL A 113 5.95 -0.23 -9.28
N SER A 114 5.86 -1.56 -9.38
CA SER A 114 6.35 -2.29 -10.55
C SER A 114 5.55 -1.94 -11.81
N ALA A 115 4.25 -1.70 -11.68
CA ALA A 115 3.39 -1.27 -12.78
C ALA A 115 3.77 0.13 -13.33
N LEU A 116 4.39 1.01 -12.54
CA LEU A 116 4.85 2.33 -13.01
C LEU A 116 5.82 2.22 -14.19
N LYS A 117 6.63 1.16 -14.25
CA LYS A 117 7.55 0.94 -15.36
C LYS A 117 6.81 0.61 -16.64
N SER A 118 5.84 -0.28 -16.59
CA SER A 118 5.08 -0.73 -17.78
C SER A 118 4.07 0.32 -18.24
N GLU A 119 3.40 1.00 -17.31
CA GLU A 119 2.31 1.93 -17.62
C GLU A 119 2.82 3.35 -17.91
N CYS A 120 3.86 3.78 -17.20
CA CYS A 120 4.36 5.15 -17.26
C CYS A 120 5.79 5.27 -17.83
N GLY A 121 6.48 4.18 -18.09
CA GLY A 121 7.89 4.18 -18.48
C GLY A 121 8.83 4.72 -17.40
N VAL A 122 8.37 4.86 -16.17
CA VAL A 122 9.13 5.40 -15.05
C VAL A 122 9.87 4.30 -14.33
N THR A 123 11.20 4.43 -14.24
CA THR A 123 12.02 3.53 -13.43
C THR A 123 12.23 4.12 -12.05
N VAL A 124 11.62 3.52 -11.04
CA VAL A 124 11.85 3.88 -9.64
C VAL A 124 12.95 2.98 -9.11
N SER A 125 13.97 3.58 -8.48
CA SER A 125 15.04 2.82 -7.82
C SER A 125 14.45 2.16 -6.57
N PRO A 126 14.25 0.84 -6.56
CA PRO A 126 13.64 0.19 -5.41
C PRO A 126 14.64 0.10 -4.24
N PRO A 127 14.15 0.09 -3.00
CA PRO A 127 14.99 -0.23 -1.84
C PRO A 127 15.61 -1.63 -1.97
N PRO A 128 16.70 -1.93 -1.26
CA PRO A 128 17.44 -3.20 -1.39
C PRO A 128 16.59 -4.46 -1.26
N VAL A 129 15.64 -4.47 -0.34
CA VAL A 129 14.68 -5.59 -0.16
C VAL A 129 13.86 -5.82 -1.42
N SER A 130 13.31 -4.76 -2.02
CA SER A 130 12.50 -4.86 -3.24
C SER A 130 13.30 -5.24 -4.48
N GLN A 131 14.63 -5.03 -4.47
CA GLN A 131 15.52 -5.49 -5.53
C GLN A 131 15.71 -7.01 -5.44
N ALA A 132 15.86 -7.56 -4.24
CA ALA A 132 16.01 -8.99 -4.03
C ALA A 132 14.76 -9.79 -4.40
N VAL A 133 13.58 -9.25 -4.08
CA VAL A 133 12.28 -9.85 -4.41
C VAL A 133 12.04 -9.94 -5.93
N ARG A 134 12.68 -9.10 -6.75
CA ARG A 134 12.51 -9.09 -8.21
C ARG A 134 13.45 -10.02 -8.97
N SER A 135 14.43 -10.59 -8.32
CA SER A 135 15.53 -11.27 -9.01
C SER A 135 15.32 -12.72 -9.47
N PRO A 136 14.22 -13.43 -9.19
CA PRO A 136 14.08 -14.82 -9.64
C PRO A 136 13.70 -14.99 -11.11
N SER A 137 13.32 -13.95 -11.86
CA SER A 137 12.62 -14.12 -13.14
C SER A 137 13.34 -13.59 -14.39
N ASP A 138 14.58 -13.14 -14.29
CA ASP A 138 15.36 -12.63 -15.43
C ASP A 138 16.59 -13.51 -15.76
N SER A 139 16.42 -14.82 -15.68
CA SER A 139 17.42 -15.79 -16.15
C SER A 139 16.88 -16.67 -17.23
#